data_cfcb5fca4b8220a554c238914ad7dfbb
#
_entry.id   cfcb5fca4b8220a554c238914ad7dfbb
#
_cell.length_a   1.000
_cell.length_b   1.000
_cell.length_c   1.000
_cell.angle_alpha   90.00
_cell.angle_beta   90.00
_cell.angle_gamma   90.00
#
_symmetry.space_group_name_H-M   'P 1'
#
loop_
_entity.id
_entity.type
_entity.pdbx_description
1 polymer ?
#
loop_
_entity_poly.entity_id
_entity_poly.type
_entity_poly.pdbx_seq_one_letter_code
_entity_poly.pdbx_strand_id
1 'polypeptide(L)'
;MNTFFLDRLNSEPHALAFAGQSTPWPLALADQSANPALDEALHTHAAAAQALLYPVSAELLATTGRPVDLFGFEPNPARLGAAAAASASVPGIALTQLGALLDAAALGYNPAQAKPVAVLGHSQGVLAVHMTRAIEAAGSIEAAG
;
A
#
# COMPACT_ATOMS: atom_id res chain seq x y z
N MET A 1 -3.86 -23.84 0.18
CA MET A 1 -2.72 -22.89 0.16
C MET A 1 -1.58 -23.50 0.95
N ASN A 2 -0.34 -23.38 0.49
CA ASN A 2 0.79 -24.03 1.14
C ASN A 2 1.25 -23.21 2.35
N THR A 3 0.85 -23.58 3.56
CA THR A 3 1.23 -22.90 4.82
C THR A 3 2.71 -22.95 5.11
N PHE A 4 3.44 -23.90 4.50
CA PHE A 4 4.86 -24.12 4.71
C PHE A 4 5.73 -22.87 4.49
N PHE A 5 5.40 -22.05 3.49
CA PHE A 5 6.12 -20.79 3.22
C PHE A 5 5.93 -19.76 4.34
N LEU A 6 4.70 -19.61 4.82
CA LEU A 6 4.37 -18.68 5.90
C LEU A 6 4.96 -19.13 7.25
N ASP A 7 4.95 -20.44 7.52
CA ASP A 7 5.56 -21.00 8.73
C ASP A 7 7.06 -20.69 8.76
N ARG A 8 7.74 -20.75 7.60
CA ARG A 8 9.14 -20.35 7.48
C ARG A 8 9.35 -18.86 7.68
N LEU A 9 8.52 -18.01 7.07
CA LEU A 9 8.60 -16.56 7.29
C LEU A 9 8.42 -16.16 8.75
N ASN A 10 7.57 -16.87 9.50
CA ASN A 10 7.35 -16.61 10.92
C ASN A 10 8.46 -17.16 11.84
N SER A 11 9.27 -18.11 11.38
CA SER A 11 10.25 -18.83 12.22
C SER A 11 11.71 -18.68 11.77
N GLU A 12 11.96 -18.36 10.51
CA GLU A 12 13.31 -18.25 9.95
C GLU A 12 13.72 -16.79 9.70
N PRO A 13 15.02 -16.47 9.78
CA PRO A 13 15.53 -15.16 9.40
C PRO A 13 15.17 -14.84 7.94
N HIS A 14 14.53 -13.69 7.71
CA HIS A 14 14.12 -13.25 6.37
C HIS A 14 14.21 -11.73 6.26
N ALA A 15 14.14 -11.21 5.05
CA ALA A 15 14.05 -9.79 4.77
C ALA A 15 12.78 -9.48 3.99
N LEU A 16 12.20 -8.32 4.25
CA LEU A 16 11.12 -7.75 3.45
C LEU A 16 11.71 -6.72 2.48
N ALA A 17 11.28 -6.75 1.23
CA ALA A 17 11.69 -5.79 0.21
C ALA A 17 10.47 -5.23 -0.51
N PHE A 18 10.39 -3.90 -0.57
CA PHE A 18 9.29 -3.16 -1.18
C PHE A 18 9.76 -2.39 -2.41
N ALA A 19 9.09 -2.60 -3.52
CA ALA A 19 9.35 -1.88 -4.77
C ALA A 19 8.80 -0.44 -4.73
N GLY A 20 9.28 0.40 -5.66
CA GLY A 20 8.85 1.79 -5.82
C GLY A 20 7.99 2.02 -7.06
N GLN A 21 8.28 3.10 -7.79
CA GLN A 21 7.47 3.62 -8.90
C GLN A 21 7.23 2.67 -10.08
N SER A 22 8.01 1.61 -10.23
CA SER A 22 7.79 0.59 -11.28
C SER A 22 6.64 -0.37 -10.97
N THR A 23 6.05 -0.27 -9.78
CA THR A 23 4.91 -1.12 -9.38
C THR A 23 3.66 -0.72 -10.18
N PRO A 24 3.00 -1.65 -10.86
CA PRO A 24 1.73 -1.39 -11.55
C PRO A 24 0.59 -1.29 -10.54
N TRP A 25 0.68 -0.31 -9.63
CA TRP A 25 -0.20 -0.15 -8.49
C TRP A 25 -1.71 -0.11 -8.81
N PRO A 26 -2.19 0.48 -9.94
CA PRO A 26 -3.63 0.49 -10.19
C PRO A 26 -4.19 -0.91 -10.41
N LEU A 27 -3.44 -1.77 -11.11
CA LEU A 27 -3.84 -3.16 -11.32
C LEU A 27 -3.74 -3.97 -10.02
N ALA A 28 -2.66 -3.78 -9.26
CA ALA A 28 -2.48 -4.46 -7.98
C ALA A 28 -3.55 -4.04 -6.96
N LEU A 29 -3.90 -2.75 -6.90
CA LEU A 29 -4.96 -2.26 -6.01
C LEU A 29 -6.32 -2.81 -6.40
N ALA A 30 -6.65 -2.85 -7.69
CA ALA A 30 -7.89 -3.43 -8.20
C ALA A 30 -8.00 -4.93 -7.88
N ASP A 31 -6.90 -5.68 -7.99
CA ASP A 31 -6.86 -7.10 -7.65
C ASP A 31 -7.04 -7.32 -6.13
N GLN A 32 -6.40 -6.52 -5.31
CA GLN A 32 -6.55 -6.56 -3.85
C GLN A 32 -7.97 -6.19 -3.41
N SER A 33 -8.59 -5.17 -4.01
CA SER A 33 -9.97 -4.78 -3.73
C SER A 33 -11.02 -5.81 -4.19
N ALA A 34 -10.64 -6.73 -5.05
CA ALA A 34 -11.51 -7.88 -5.38
C ALA A 34 -11.65 -8.87 -4.20
N ASN A 35 -10.78 -8.79 -3.20
CA ASN A 35 -10.89 -9.55 -1.95
C ASN A 35 -11.70 -8.75 -0.92
N PRO A 36 -12.95 -9.17 -0.57
CA PRO A 36 -13.81 -8.39 0.34
C PRO A 36 -13.20 -8.16 1.72
N ALA A 37 -12.31 -9.04 2.18
CA ALA A 37 -11.65 -8.89 3.49
C ALA A 37 -10.61 -7.75 3.48
N LEU A 38 -10.04 -7.43 2.33
CA LEU A 38 -9.08 -6.33 2.17
C LEU A 38 -9.74 -5.03 1.73
N ASP A 39 -10.84 -5.11 1.00
CA ASP A 39 -11.48 -3.95 0.37
C ASP A 39 -11.89 -2.88 1.38
N GLU A 40 -12.57 -3.26 2.46
CA GLU A 40 -12.98 -2.33 3.52
C GLU A 40 -11.78 -1.66 4.20
N ALA A 41 -10.75 -2.43 4.52
CA ALA A 41 -9.53 -1.90 5.14
C ALA A 41 -8.79 -0.95 4.19
N LEU A 42 -8.66 -1.31 2.90
CA LEU A 42 -8.01 -0.48 1.89
C LEU A 42 -8.77 0.83 1.67
N HIS A 43 -10.11 0.79 1.62
CA HIS A 43 -10.92 2.01 1.49
C HIS A 43 -10.81 2.92 2.73
N THR A 44 -10.74 2.35 3.92
CA THR A 44 -10.54 3.12 5.16
C THR A 44 -9.20 3.85 5.13
N HIS A 45 -8.12 3.15 4.80
CA HIS A 45 -6.79 3.77 4.68
C HIS A 45 -6.68 4.74 3.50
N ALA A 46 -7.37 4.46 2.38
CA ALA A 46 -7.42 5.37 1.25
C ALA A 46 -8.11 6.69 1.61
N ALA A 47 -9.18 6.66 2.38
CA ALA A 47 -9.86 7.87 2.84
C ALA A 47 -8.93 8.75 3.70
N ALA A 48 -8.15 8.15 4.59
CA ALA A 48 -7.13 8.85 5.36
C ALA A 48 -6.03 9.44 4.46
N ALA A 49 -5.53 8.67 3.49
CA ALA A 49 -4.54 9.13 2.53
C ALA A 49 -5.07 10.28 1.64
N GLN A 50 -6.33 10.21 1.21
CA GLN A 50 -6.98 11.27 0.44
C GLN A 50 -7.13 12.57 1.23
N ALA A 51 -7.38 12.49 2.54
CA ALA A 51 -7.42 13.68 3.40
C ALA A 51 -6.08 14.42 3.44
N LEU A 52 -4.97 13.68 3.48
CA LEU A 52 -3.62 14.24 3.41
C LEU A 52 -3.28 14.82 2.03
N LEU A 53 -3.89 14.29 0.97
CA LEU A 53 -3.72 14.73 -0.42
C LEU A 53 -4.68 15.86 -0.82
N TYR A 54 -5.55 16.30 0.10
CA TYR A 54 -6.58 17.29 -0.22
C TYR A 54 -6.07 18.55 -0.95
N PRO A 55 -4.94 19.17 -0.58
CA PRO A 55 -4.42 20.34 -1.30
C PRO A 55 -4.09 20.03 -2.77
N VAL A 56 -3.46 18.88 -3.02
CA VAL A 56 -3.11 18.42 -4.38
C VAL A 56 -4.37 17.99 -5.15
N SER A 57 -5.30 17.33 -4.47
CA SER A 57 -6.57 16.90 -5.04
C SER A 57 -7.46 18.10 -5.44
N ALA A 58 -7.44 19.19 -4.67
CA ALA A 58 -8.17 20.43 -5.00
C ALA A 58 -7.60 21.11 -6.25
N GLU A 59 -6.27 21.15 -6.39
CA GLU A 59 -5.61 21.69 -7.59
C GLU A 59 -5.89 20.82 -8.82
N LEU A 60 -5.88 19.51 -8.67
CA LEU A 60 -6.22 18.58 -9.73
C LEU A 60 -7.69 18.67 -10.14
N LEU A 61 -8.59 18.80 -9.17
CA LEU A 61 -10.01 19.02 -9.45
C LEU A 61 -10.22 20.32 -10.23
N ALA A 62 -9.52 21.40 -9.85
CA ALA A 62 -9.59 22.69 -10.56
C ALA A 62 -9.05 22.61 -11.99
N THR A 63 -8.03 21.81 -12.24
CA THR A 63 -7.36 21.69 -13.56
C THR A 63 -7.96 20.60 -14.46
N THR A 64 -8.44 19.49 -13.88
CA THR A 64 -8.92 18.33 -14.63
C THR A 64 -10.43 18.12 -14.53
N GLY A 65 -11.13 18.85 -13.64
CA GLY A 65 -12.54 18.67 -13.34
C GLY A 65 -12.88 17.35 -12.61
N ARG A 66 -11.88 16.62 -12.13
CA ARG A 66 -12.06 15.33 -11.44
C ARG A 66 -11.19 15.23 -10.19
N PRO A 67 -11.74 14.73 -9.06
CA PRO A 67 -10.93 14.41 -7.89
C PRO A 67 -10.00 13.22 -8.18
N VAL A 68 -8.97 13.07 -7.37
CA VAL A 68 -8.14 11.85 -7.41
C VAL A 68 -8.95 10.71 -6.80
N ASP A 69 -9.28 9.71 -7.61
CA ASP A 69 -9.85 8.44 -7.16
C ASP A 69 -8.78 7.36 -7.32
N LEU A 70 -8.29 6.81 -6.21
CA LEU A 70 -7.24 5.81 -6.25
C LEU A 70 -7.74 4.45 -6.74
N PHE A 71 -9.02 4.12 -6.51
CA PHE A 71 -9.61 2.84 -6.93
C PHE A 71 -10.14 2.90 -8.36
N GLY A 72 -10.64 4.05 -8.79
CA GLY A 72 -11.07 4.30 -10.16
C GLY A 72 -9.98 4.89 -11.06
N PHE A 73 -8.70 4.79 -10.65
CA PHE A 73 -7.60 5.40 -11.37
C PHE A 73 -7.34 4.67 -12.70
N GLU A 74 -7.75 5.29 -13.80
CA GLU A 74 -7.37 4.87 -15.13
C GLU A 74 -5.96 5.41 -15.45
N PRO A 75 -4.96 4.55 -15.62
CA PRO A 75 -3.61 4.97 -15.94
C PRO A 75 -3.48 5.42 -17.40
N ASN A 76 -4.24 6.43 -17.79
CA ASN A 76 -4.09 7.04 -19.11
C ASN A 76 -3.36 8.38 -18.95
N PRO A 77 -2.02 8.42 -19.17
CA PRO A 77 -1.21 9.63 -19.03
C PRO A 77 -1.68 10.77 -19.93
N ALA A 78 -2.33 10.46 -21.05
CA ALA A 78 -2.86 11.46 -21.98
C ALA A 78 -4.07 12.24 -21.39
N ARG A 79 -4.77 11.65 -20.39
CA ARG A 79 -5.94 12.28 -19.79
C ARG A 79 -5.65 13.02 -18.49
N LEU A 80 -4.58 12.62 -17.77
CA LEU A 80 -4.29 13.12 -16.42
C LEU A 80 -3.13 14.10 -16.36
N GLY A 81 -2.27 14.14 -17.37
CA GLY A 81 -1.00 14.85 -17.27
C GLY A 81 -0.01 14.16 -16.33
N ALA A 82 1.28 14.37 -16.57
CA ALA A 82 2.35 13.69 -15.84
C ALA A 82 2.37 14.03 -14.34
N ALA A 83 2.03 15.26 -13.97
CA ALA A 83 2.03 15.71 -12.58
C ALA A 83 0.93 15.02 -11.74
N ALA A 84 -0.28 14.88 -12.31
CA ALA A 84 -1.40 14.21 -11.65
C ALA A 84 -1.14 12.71 -11.47
N ALA A 85 -0.59 12.07 -12.50
CA ALA A 85 -0.21 10.67 -12.43
C ALA A 85 0.88 10.42 -11.38
N ALA A 86 1.87 11.32 -11.28
CA ALA A 86 2.91 11.24 -10.28
C ALA A 86 2.36 11.43 -8.85
N SER A 87 1.45 12.38 -8.65
CA SER A 87 0.84 12.66 -7.35
C SER A 87 -0.03 11.50 -6.85
N ALA A 88 -0.75 10.81 -7.73
CA ALA A 88 -1.55 9.64 -7.37
C ALA A 88 -0.69 8.39 -7.15
N SER A 89 0.50 8.31 -7.76
CA SER A 89 1.34 7.11 -7.66
C SER A 89 1.89 6.87 -6.25
N VAL A 90 2.20 7.91 -5.50
CA VAL A 90 2.74 7.78 -4.13
C VAL A 90 1.73 7.09 -3.20
N PRO A 91 0.50 7.61 -3.03
CA PRO A 91 -0.49 6.95 -2.18
C PRO A 91 -0.98 5.62 -2.78
N GLY A 92 -1.08 5.50 -4.10
CA GLY A 92 -1.48 4.25 -4.75
C GLY A 92 -0.48 3.12 -4.48
N ILE A 93 0.82 3.37 -4.60
CA ILE A 93 1.87 2.41 -4.28
C ILE A 93 1.86 2.09 -2.78
N ALA A 94 1.71 3.10 -1.91
CA ALA A 94 1.63 2.88 -0.46
C ALA A 94 0.45 1.99 -0.08
N LEU A 95 -0.72 2.22 -0.67
CA LEU A 95 -1.92 1.39 -0.44
C LEU A 95 -1.73 -0.05 -0.91
N THR A 96 -1.14 -0.27 -2.09
CA THR A 96 -0.89 -1.66 -2.55
C THR A 96 0.11 -2.39 -1.68
N GLN A 97 1.09 -1.70 -1.13
CA GLN A 97 2.06 -2.28 -0.20
C GLN A 97 1.42 -2.58 1.16
N LEU A 98 0.54 -1.70 1.65
CA LEU A 98 -0.27 -1.96 2.83
C LEU A 98 -1.20 -3.16 2.59
N GLY A 99 -1.88 -3.22 1.44
CA GLY A 99 -2.71 -4.35 1.05
C GLY A 99 -1.95 -5.68 1.06
N ALA A 100 -0.71 -5.68 0.57
CA ALA A 100 0.14 -6.88 0.62
C ALA A 100 0.49 -7.30 2.06
N LEU A 101 0.73 -6.35 2.95
CA LEU A 101 0.95 -6.63 4.38
C LEU A 101 -0.32 -7.14 5.07
N LEU A 102 -1.47 -6.56 4.77
CA LEU A 102 -2.77 -7.01 5.28
C LEU A 102 -3.12 -8.43 4.79
N ASP A 103 -2.89 -8.72 3.52
CA ASP A 103 -3.10 -10.05 2.95
C ASP A 103 -2.16 -11.08 3.60
N ALA A 104 -0.90 -10.74 3.75
CA ALA A 104 0.06 -11.59 4.46
C ALA A 104 -0.36 -11.83 5.92
N ALA A 105 -0.88 -10.81 6.60
CA ALA A 105 -1.39 -10.93 7.96
C ALA A 105 -2.63 -11.83 8.04
N ALA A 106 -3.57 -11.70 7.11
CA ALA A 106 -4.74 -12.58 7.01
C ALA A 106 -4.34 -14.05 6.78
N LEU A 107 -3.19 -14.28 6.17
CA LEU A 107 -2.59 -15.61 5.99
C LEU A 107 -1.76 -16.08 7.20
N GLY A 108 -1.63 -15.26 8.24
CA GLY A 108 -0.93 -15.61 9.49
C GLY A 108 0.51 -15.09 9.59
N TYR A 109 0.96 -14.22 8.68
CA TYR A 109 2.24 -13.53 8.82
C TYR A 109 2.09 -12.28 9.70
N ASN A 110 2.86 -12.17 10.77
CA ASN A 110 2.91 -10.97 11.60
C ASN A 110 4.35 -10.45 11.69
N PRO A 111 4.68 -9.31 11.05
CA PRO A 111 6.04 -8.75 11.09
C PRO A 111 6.51 -8.42 12.51
N ALA A 112 5.60 -8.07 13.43
CA ALA A 112 5.95 -7.80 14.83
C ALA A 112 6.44 -9.06 15.58
N GLN A 113 5.93 -10.23 15.22
CA GLN A 113 6.32 -11.52 15.81
C GLN A 113 7.47 -12.15 15.04
N ALA A 114 7.40 -12.12 13.71
CA ALA A 114 8.38 -12.72 12.81
C ALA A 114 9.73 -12.00 12.82
N LYS A 115 9.73 -10.70 13.14
CA LYS A 115 10.93 -9.84 13.30
C LYS A 115 11.89 -9.98 12.12
N PRO A 116 11.54 -9.49 10.93
CA PRO A 116 12.41 -9.55 9.78
C PRO A 116 13.78 -8.92 10.10
N VAL A 117 14.86 -9.59 9.72
CA VAL A 117 16.23 -9.11 9.98
C VAL A 117 16.56 -7.83 9.21
N ALA A 118 15.86 -7.58 8.12
CA ALA A 118 15.94 -6.33 7.36
C ALA A 118 14.59 -6.01 6.71
N VAL A 119 14.29 -4.71 6.62
CA VAL A 119 13.18 -4.17 5.82
C VAL A 119 13.76 -3.14 4.87
N LEU A 120 13.63 -3.38 3.58
CA LEU A 120 14.25 -2.60 2.52
C LEU A 120 13.16 -1.96 1.65
N GLY A 121 13.35 -0.71 1.29
CA GLY A 121 12.45 0.00 0.39
C GLY A 121 13.23 0.76 -0.68
N HIS A 122 12.86 0.59 -1.95
CA HIS A 122 13.39 1.38 -3.05
C HIS A 122 12.44 2.51 -3.42
N SER A 123 12.94 3.75 -3.48
CA SER A 123 12.13 4.93 -3.84
C SER A 123 10.89 5.04 -2.92
N GLN A 124 9.68 5.01 -3.47
CA GLN A 124 8.43 5.05 -2.70
C GLN A 124 8.20 3.80 -1.81
N GLY A 125 8.92 2.71 -2.05
CA GLY A 125 8.92 1.55 -1.15
C GLY A 125 9.41 1.86 0.27
N VAL A 126 10.08 2.99 0.47
CA VAL A 126 10.45 3.50 1.81
C VAL A 126 9.22 3.73 2.70
N LEU A 127 8.06 4.05 2.14
CA LEU A 127 6.82 4.20 2.91
C LEU A 127 6.42 2.88 3.57
N ALA A 128 6.53 1.76 2.86
CA ALA A 128 6.24 0.45 3.42
C ALA A 128 7.24 0.03 4.50
N VAL A 129 8.48 0.49 4.43
CA VAL A 129 9.46 0.31 5.52
C VAL A 129 8.96 0.99 6.80
N HIS A 130 8.46 2.23 6.70
CA HIS A 130 7.89 2.95 7.85
C HIS A 130 6.62 2.27 8.37
N MET A 131 5.72 1.82 7.49
CA MET A 131 4.53 1.07 7.89
C MET A 131 4.92 -0.21 8.64
N THR A 132 5.84 -1.00 8.10
CA THR A 132 6.31 -2.23 8.75
C THR A 132 6.90 -1.94 10.13
N ARG A 133 7.70 -0.89 10.28
CA ARG A 133 8.25 -0.49 11.58
C ARG A 133 7.19 -0.01 12.56
N ALA A 134 6.15 0.68 12.07
CA ALA A 134 5.01 1.07 12.90
C ALA A 134 4.26 -0.18 13.41
N ILE A 135 4.02 -1.17 12.54
CA ILE A 135 3.40 -2.44 12.91
C ILE A 135 4.24 -3.20 13.94
N GLU A 136 5.56 -3.28 13.73
CA GLU A 136 6.47 -3.91 14.71
C GLU A 136 6.41 -3.23 16.07
N ALA A 137 6.36 -1.90 16.11
CA ALA A 137 6.29 -1.13 17.35
C ALA A 137 4.93 -1.26 18.05
N ALA A 138 3.84 -1.32 17.30
CA ALA A 138 2.47 -1.46 17.81
C ALA A 138 2.10 -2.90 18.20
N GLY A 139 2.82 -3.90 17.67
CA GLY A 139 2.58 -5.32 17.92
C GLY A 139 1.59 -5.98 16.95
N SER A 140 0.80 -5.19 16.23
CA SER A 140 -0.09 -5.68 15.16
C SER A 140 -0.40 -4.59 14.14
N ILE A 141 -0.97 -4.98 12.99
CA ILE A 141 -1.41 -4.04 11.96
C ILE A 141 -2.56 -3.17 12.47
N GLU A 142 -3.52 -3.78 13.17
CA GLU A 142 -4.71 -3.08 13.69
C GLU A 142 -4.35 -2.01 14.72
N ALA A 143 -3.30 -2.24 15.50
CA ALA A 143 -2.84 -1.29 16.51
C ALA A 143 -1.97 -0.16 15.94
N ALA A 144 -1.46 -0.33 14.71
CA ALA A 144 -0.62 0.66 14.04
C ALA A 144 -1.43 1.68 13.19
N GLY A 145 -2.74 1.41 12.95
CA GLY A 145 -3.64 2.15 12.07
C GLY A 145 -4.23 3.45 12.63
#